data_a6d4ec068e35a00bb711ae9361a65fd1
#
_entry.id   a6d4ec068e35a00bb711ae9361a65fd1
#
_cell.length_a   1.000
_cell.length_b   1.000
_cell.length_c   1.000
_cell.angle_alpha   90.00
_cell.angle_beta   90.00
_cell.angle_gamma   90.00
#
_symmetry.space_group_name_H-M   'P 1'
#
loop_
_entity.id
_entity.type
_entity.pdbx_description
1 polymer ?
#
loop_
_entity_poly.entity_id
_entity_poly.type
_entity_poly.pdbx_seq_one_letter_code
_entity_poly.pdbx_strand_id
1 'polypeptide(L)'
;EAYTKSLWAVRSFERPQKERPANTAPLISVQNVDAAYTGGVKVLDDVSFDIYPGMTVAVVGESGSGKSTTARVITGLLPPSKGQVLYKGDPLPPRFRDRTRDQLRQAQMIYQMADTALNPKVKINEIIGRPAQFYSGLKGPALKQRVDELLDLIELDPAKFYNRYPPELSGGQKQRIGIARALAAEPNFIICDEV
;
A
#
# COMPACT_ATOMS: atom_id res chain seq x y z
N GLU A 1 -32.82 5.32 -5.37
CA GLU A 1 -32.95 3.99 -6.05
C GLU A 1 -31.71 3.61 -6.87
N ALA A 2 -31.09 4.49 -7.67
CA ALA A 2 -29.88 4.16 -8.45
C ALA A 2 -28.68 3.85 -7.56
N TYR A 3 -28.47 4.64 -6.51
CA TYR A 3 -27.38 4.46 -5.54
C TYR A 3 -27.51 3.14 -4.76
N THR A 4 -28.72 2.79 -4.35
CA THR A 4 -28.99 1.52 -3.66
C THR A 4 -28.72 0.31 -4.57
N LYS A 5 -29.11 0.41 -5.85
CA LYS A 5 -28.82 -0.64 -6.85
C LYS A 5 -27.32 -0.81 -7.08
N SER A 6 -26.52 0.28 -7.12
CA SER A 6 -25.06 0.20 -7.27
C SER A 6 -24.38 -0.45 -6.06
N LEU A 7 -24.87 -0.21 -4.84
CA LEU A 7 -24.39 -0.87 -3.62
C LEU A 7 -24.69 -2.38 -3.63
N TRP A 8 -25.86 -2.80 -4.09
CA TRP A 8 -26.20 -4.21 -4.24
C TRP A 8 -25.37 -4.90 -5.32
N ALA A 9 -25.09 -4.23 -6.43
CA ALA A 9 -24.25 -4.78 -7.49
C ALA A 9 -22.82 -5.10 -7.03
N VAL A 10 -22.26 -4.29 -6.12
CA VAL A 10 -20.95 -4.57 -5.50
C VAL A 10 -20.97 -5.85 -4.67
N ARG A 11 -22.08 -6.15 -3.99
CA ARG A 11 -22.22 -7.35 -3.15
C ARG A 11 -22.33 -8.65 -3.95
N SER A 12 -22.78 -8.58 -5.20
CA SER A 12 -22.91 -9.71 -6.13
C SER A 12 -21.72 -9.85 -7.09
N PHE A 13 -20.66 -9.09 -6.90
CA PHE A 13 -19.49 -9.14 -7.76
C PHE A 13 -18.60 -10.33 -7.38
N GLU A 14 -18.94 -11.49 -7.92
CA GLU A 14 -18.07 -12.68 -7.82
C GLU A 14 -16.87 -12.51 -8.76
N ARG A 15 -15.71 -12.30 -8.19
CA ARG A 15 -14.46 -12.43 -8.94
C ARG A 15 -14.06 -13.91 -8.96
N PRO A 16 -13.72 -14.47 -10.13
CA PRO A 16 -13.18 -15.81 -10.16
C PRO A 16 -11.95 -15.88 -9.25
N GLN A 17 -11.93 -16.87 -8.35
CA GLN A 17 -10.76 -17.13 -7.54
C GLN A 17 -9.61 -17.49 -8.47
N LYS A 18 -8.53 -16.71 -8.41
CA LYS A 18 -7.31 -17.07 -9.11
C LYS A 18 -6.66 -18.24 -8.40
N GLU A 19 -6.46 -19.32 -9.11
CA GLU A 19 -5.69 -20.46 -8.60
C GLU A 19 -4.23 -20.04 -8.36
N ARG A 20 -3.65 -20.64 -7.32
CA ARG A 20 -2.22 -20.46 -7.03
C ARG A 20 -1.41 -20.89 -8.27
N PRO A 21 -0.52 -20.05 -8.80
CA PRO A 21 0.31 -20.44 -9.93
C PRO A 21 1.17 -21.65 -9.56
N ALA A 22 1.06 -22.73 -10.33
CA ALA A 22 1.89 -23.91 -10.11
C ALA A 22 3.39 -23.56 -10.30
N ASN A 23 4.24 -24.06 -9.42
CA ASN A 23 5.70 -23.86 -9.45
C ASN A 23 6.18 -22.40 -9.36
N THR A 24 5.40 -21.50 -8.80
CA THR A 24 5.79 -20.09 -8.61
C THR A 24 6.25 -19.86 -7.18
N ALA A 25 7.42 -19.24 -7.02
CA ALA A 25 7.91 -18.82 -5.71
C ALA A 25 7.07 -17.66 -5.15
N PRO A 26 6.89 -17.58 -3.82
CA PRO A 26 6.19 -16.46 -3.20
C PRO A 26 6.87 -15.12 -3.54
N LEU A 27 6.07 -14.08 -3.74
CA LEU A 27 6.55 -12.71 -3.83
C LEU A 27 6.94 -12.18 -2.46
N ILE A 28 6.07 -12.42 -1.46
CA ILE A 28 6.30 -12.14 -0.03
C ILE A 28 6.07 -13.44 0.74
N SER A 29 6.97 -13.76 1.66
CA SER A 29 6.79 -14.83 2.64
C SER A 29 7.00 -14.27 4.05
N VAL A 30 6.00 -14.40 4.88
CA VAL A 30 6.06 -14.09 6.31
C VAL A 30 6.28 -15.40 7.05
N GLN A 31 7.34 -15.51 7.87
CA GLN A 31 7.75 -16.77 8.46
C GLN A 31 7.93 -16.66 9.98
N ASN A 32 7.08 -17.35 10.73
CA ASN A 32 7.10 -17.49 12.19
C ASN A 32 7.26 -16.14 12.92
N VAL A 33 6.51 -15.13 12.47
CA VAL A 33 6.65 -13.76 12.93
C VAL A 33 5.93 -13.55 14.26
N ASP A 34 6.71 -13.13 15.26
CA ASP A 34 6.22 -12.51 16.50
C ASP A 34 6.44 -11.01 16.43
N ALA A 35 5.49 -10.22 16.90
CA ALA A 35 5.67 -8.78 17.04
C ALA A 35 4.94 -8.22 18.26
N ALA A 36 5.56 -7.21 18.88
CA ALA A 36 5.01 -6.47 20.01
C ALA A 36 5.28 -4.97 19.86
N TYR A 37 4.41 -4.15 20.42
CA TYR A 37 4.67 -2.72 20.59
C TYR A 37 5.45 -2.42 21.87
N THR A 38 5.88 -1.18 22.01
CA THR A 38 6.52 -0.68 23.23
C THR A 38 5.61 -0.96 24.44
N GLY A 39 6.13 -1.67 25.44
CA GLY A 39 5.33 -2.14 26.59
C GLY A 39 5.17 -3.67 26.67
N GLY A 40 5.70 -4.42 25.68
CA GLY A 40 5.83 -5.87 25.75
C GLY A 40 4.56 -6.68 25.43
N VAL A 41 3.45 -6.02 25.11
CA VAL A 41 2.25 -6.76 24.70
C VAL A 41 2.45 -7.34 23.31
N LYS A 42 2.52 -8.69 23.24
CA LYS A 42 2.62 -9.44 21.99
C LYS A 42 1.31 -9.30 21.21
N VAL A 43 1.39 -8.87 19.97
CA VAL A 43 0.24 -8.66 19.06
C VAL A 43 0.22 -9.69 17.93
N LEU A 44 1.39 -10.10 17.44
CA LEU A 44 1.53 -11.21 16.50
C LEU A 44 2.23 -12.37 17.19
N ASP A 45 1.71 -13.58 17.00
CA ASP A 45 2.20 -14.81 17.60
C ASP A 45 2.30 -15.89 16.52
N ASP A 46 3.54 -16.25 16.15
CA ASP A 46 3.90 -17.29 15.18
C ASP A 46 3.17 -17.18 13.82
N VAL A 47 3.04 -15.95 13.30
CA VAL A 47 2.31 -15.69 12.05
C VAL A 47 3.13 -16.10 10.84
N SER A 48 2.57 -16.97 10.00
CA SER A 48 3.20 -17.44 8.76
C SER A 48 2.20 -17.49 7.61
N PHE A 49 2.56 -16.90 6.45
CA PHE A 49 1.79 -17.01 5.21
C PHE A 49 2.61 -16.52 4.01
N ASP A 50 2.17 -16.90 2.81
CA ASP A 50 2.78 -16.53 1.55
C ASP A 50 1.83 -15.72 0.67
N ILE A 51 2.40 -14.77 -0.09
CA ILE A 51 1.70 -14.01 -1.12
C ILE A 51 2.40 -14.24 -2.45
N TYR A 52 1.64 -14.67 -3.44
CA TYR A 52 2.17 -14.99 -4.77
C TYR A 52 1.95 -13.85 -5.77
N PRO A 53 2.79 -13.74 -6.82
CA PRO A 53 2.59 -12.75 -7.88
C PRO A 53 1.18 -12.84 -8.51
N GLY A 54 0.55 -11.68 -8.71
CA GLY A 54 -0.79 -11.60 -9.30
C GLY A 54 -1.94 -12.05 -8.42
N MET A 55 -1.66 -12.40 -7.15
CA MET A 55 -2.69 -12.77 -6.17
C MET A 55 -2.98 -11.65 -5.19
N THR A 56 -4.19 -11.65 -4.66
CA THR A 56 -4.62 -10.81 -3.54
C THR A 56 -4.89 -11.68 -2.34
N VAL A 57 -4.29 -11.35 -1.20
CA VAL A 57 -4.53 -12.02 0.09
C VAL A 57 -5.27 -11.04 0.99
N ALA A 58 -6.43 -11.45 1.49
CA ALA A 58 -7.20 -10.70 2.49
C ALA A 58 -6.89 -11.22 3.89
N VAL A 59 -6.47 -10.31 4.77
CA VAL A 59 -6.30 -10.59 6.20
C VAL A 59 -7.56 -10.09 6.92
N VAL A 60 -8.34 -11.03 7.45
CA VAL A 60 -9.61 -10.75 8.12
C VAL A 60 -9.51 -11.05 9.60
N GLY A 61 -10.28 -10.36 10.43
CA GLY A 61 -10.30 -10.53 11.88
C GLY A 61 -10.90 -9.31 12.58
N GLU A 62 -11.15 -9.43 13.87
CA GLU A 62 -11.68 -8.36 14.70
C GLU A 62 -10.74 -7.16 14.82
N SER A 63 -11.26 -6.03 15.28
CA SER A 63 -10.41 -4.87 15.58
C SER A 63 -9.40 -5.24 16.68
N GLY A 64 -8.12 -4.88 16.46
CA GLY A 64 -7.06 -5.25 17.39
C GLY A 64 -6.43 -6.62 17.15
N SER A 65 -6.91 -7.45 16.21
CA SER A 65 -6.36 -8.78 15.92
C SER A 65 -4.97 -8.81 15.26
N GLY A 66 -4.34 -7.66 15.03
CA GLY A 66 -2.99 -7.58 14.46
C GLY A 66 -2.90 -7.32 12.96
N LYS A 67 -4.00 -7.07 12.23
CA LYS A 67 -4.01 -6.80 10.79
C LYS A 67 -3.04 -5.68 10.39
N SER A 68 -3.21 -4.50 10.95
CA SER A 68 -2.32 -3.36 10.70
C SER A 68 -0.90 -3.59 11.23
N THR A 69 -0.74 -4.40 12.27
CA THR A 69 0.57 -4.80 12.81
C THR A 69 1.32 -5.67 11.79
N THR A 70 0.64 -6.62 11.17
CA THR A 70 1.19 -7.45 10.08
C THR A 70 1.66 -6.57 8.91
N ALA A 71 0.84 -5.62 8.48
CA ALA A 71 1.20 -4.66 7.44
C ALA A 71 2.47 -3.85 7.79
N ARG A 72 2.58 -3.39 9.05
CA ARG A 72 3.75 -2.67 9.55
C ARG A 72 5.01 -3.53 9.63
N VAL A 73 4.88 -4.81 9.95
CA VAL A 73 6.01 -5.75 9.94
C VAL A 73 6.51 -5.96 8.52
N ILE A 74 5.63 -6.23 7.56
CA ILE A 74 6.01 -6.42 6.16
C ILE A 74 6.72 -5.18 5.60
N THR A 75 6.23 -3.98 5.92
CA THR A 75 6.85 -2.72 5.47
C THR A 75 8.10 -2.31 6.25
N GLY A 76 8.42 -3.00 7.35
CA GLY A 76 9.56 -2.67 8.21
C GLY A 76 9.34 -1.47 9.13
N LEU A 77 8.11 -0.97 9.23
CA LEU A 77 7.72 0.09 10.17
C LEU A 77 7.69 -0.40 11.62
N LEU A 78 7.45 -1.70 11.81
CA LEU A 78 7.58 -2.39 13.09
C LEU A 78 8.49 -3.61 12.88
N PRO A 79 9.70 -3.65 13.49
CA PRO A 79 10.55 -4.81 13.38
C PRO A 79 9.92 -5.99 14.17
N PRO A 80 9.92 -7.21 13.60
CA PRO A 80 9.48 -8.39 14.34
C PRO A 80 10.46 -8.69 15.47
N SER A 81 9.95 -9.27 16.57
CA SER A 81 10.76 -9.77 17.69
C SER A 81 11.30 -11.19 17.42
N LYS A 82 10.63 -11.94 16.53
CA LYS A 82 11.04 -13.27 16.05
C LYS A 82 10.54 -13.46 14.63
N GLY A 83 11.17 -14.38 13.89
CA GLY A 83 10.81 -14.66 12.50
C GLY A 83 11.36 -13.65 11.52
N GLN A 84 10.89 -13.73 10.28
CA GLN A 84 11.40 -12.89 9.20
C GLN A 84 10.36 -12.67 8.10
N VAL A 85 10.61 -11.66 7.27
CA VAL A 85 9.87 -11.43 6.03
C VAL A 85 10.82 -11.59 4.86
N LEU A 86 10.45 -12.43 3.89
CA LEU A 86 11.22 -12.60 2.67
C LEU A 86 10.53 -11.89 1.50
N TYR A 87 11.31 -11.32 0.60
CA TYR A 87 10.88 -10.80 -0.70
C TYR A 87 11.58 -11.62 -1.80
N LYS A 88 10.81 -12.35 -2.59
CA LYS A 88 11.32 -13.26 -3.65
C LYS A 88 12.36 -14.27 -3.12
N GLY A 89 12.20 -14.72 -1.88
CA GLY A 89 13.10 -15.65 -1.22
C GLY A 89 14.23 -15.02 -0.42
N ASP A 90 14.53 -13.73 -0.63
CA ASP A 90 15.60 -13.03 0.10
C ASP A 90 15.06 -12.34 1.36
N PRO A 91 15.74 -12.46 2.51
CA PRO A 91 15.34 -11.80 3.75
C PRO A 91 15.37 -10.28 3.62
N LEU A 92 14.25 -9.64 3.98
CA LEU A 92 14.20 -8.19 4.10
C LEU A 92 14.77 -7.75 5.45
N PRO A 93 15.59 -6.68 5.50
CA PRO A 93 15.98 -6.06 6.77
C PRO A 93 14.73 -5.74 7.60
N PRO A 94 14.71 -6.07 8.90
CA PRO A 94 13.52 -5.94 9.75
C PRO A 94 13.06 -4.47 9.88
N ARG A 95 13.97 -3.51 9.81
CA ARG A 95 13.66 -2.08 9.90
C ARG A 95 13.69 -1.43 8.53
N PHE A 96 12.71 -0.59 8.20
CA PHE A 96 12.67 0.13 6.92
C PHE A 96 13.91 0.99 6.66
N ARG A 97 14.58 1.49 7.72
CA ARG A 97 15.80 2.32 7.61
C ARG A 97 17.01 1.55 7.10
N ASP A 98 17.00 0.24 7.27
CA ASP A 98 18.10 -0.64 6.88
C ASP A 98 17.86 -1.25 5.48
N ARG A 99 16.69 -0.99 4.89
CA ARG A 99 16.32 -1.43 3.55
C ARG A 99 16.90 -0.53 2.47
N THR A 100 17.30 -1.13 1.36
CA THR A 100 17.71 -0.38 0.17
C THR A 100 16.54 0.40 -0.43
N ARG A 101 16.85 1.40 -1.25
CA ARG A 101 15.83 2.19 -1.96
C ARG A 101 14.91 1.29 -2.82
N ASP A 102 15.48 0.28 -3.48
CA ASP A 102 14.69 -0.66 -4.29
C ASP A 102 13.76 -1.51 -3.41
N GLN A 103 14.25 -2.06 -2.30
CA GLN A 103 13.41 -2.81 -1.37
C GLN A 103 12.24 -1.97 -0.81
N LEU A 104 12.47 -0.68 -0.54
CA LEU A 104 11.41 0.23 -0.11
C LEU A 104 10.42 0.53 -1.23
N ARG A 105 10.90 0.64 -2.49
CA ARG A 105 10.06 0.86 -3.66
C ARG A 105 9.09 -0.30 -3.88
N GLN A 106 9.56 -1.53 -3.72
CA GLN A 106 8.82 -2.75 -4.05
C GLN A 106 7.58 -2.99 -3.20
N ALA A 107 7.52 -2.51 -1.97
CA ALA A 107 6.41 -2.70 -1.05
C ALA A 107 5.87 -1.34 -0.57
N GLN A 108 4.72 -0.94 -1.06
CA GLN A 108 4.07 0.31 -0.70
C GLN A 108 2.81 0.06 0.15
N MET A 109 2.52 0.99 1.06
CA MET A 109 1.38 0.90 1.95
C MET A 109 0.40 2.05 1.72
N ILE A 110 -0.87 1.72 1.59
CA ILE A 110 -1.99 2.65 1.59
C ILE A 110 -2.64 2.58 2.97
N TYR A 111 -2.66 3.72 3.66
CA TYR A 111 -3.14 3.82 5.04
C TYR A 111 -4.66 4.02 5.07
N GLN A 112 -5.30 3.50 6.10
CA GLN A 112 -6.73 3.61 6.39
C GLN A 112 -7.23 5.06 6.40
N MET A 113 -6.50 5.96 7.05
CA MET A 113 -6.90 7.36 7.20
C MET A 113 -6.21 8.26 6.17
N ALA A 114 -6.89 8.50 5.04
CA ALA A 114 -6.38 9.39 4.01
C ALA A 114 -6.13 10.83 4.51
N ASP A 115 -6.92 11.31 5.48
CA ASP A 115 -6.80 12.66 6.04
C ASP A 115 -5.45 12.88 6.75
N THR A 116 -4.95 11.89 7.47
CA THR A 116 -3.66 11.97 8.18
C THR A 116 -2.48 11.52 7.32
N ALA A 117 -2.75 10.77 6.25
CA ALA A 117 -1.71 10.23 5.37
C ALA A 117 -1.15 11.25 4.37
N LEU A 118 -1.89 12.34 4.09
CA LEU A 118 -1.49 13.39 3.16
C LEU A 118 -1.10 14.66 3.92
N ASN A 119 0.08 15.21 3.62
CA ASN A 119 0.48 16.49 4.20
C ASN A 119 -0.40 17.63 3.66
N PRO A 120 -1.19 18.31 4.51
CA PRO A 120 -2.14 19.33 4.06
C PRO A 120 -1.49 20.57 3.45
N LYS A 121 -0.19 20.78 3.66
CA LYS A 121 0.57 21.93 3.17
C LYS A 121 1.31 21.68 1.86
N VAL A 122 1.15 20.48 1.27
CA VAL A 122 1.84 20.06 0.04
C VAL A 122 0.82 19.85 -1.06
N LYS A 123 1.11 20.33 -2.27
CA LYS A 123 0.23 20.18 -3.44
C LYS A 123 0.13 18.73 -3.89
N ILE A 124 -0.98 18.38 -4.54
CA ILE A 124 -1.25 17.03 -5.01
C ILE A 124 -0.18 16.54 -5.98
N ASN A 125 0.27 17.39 -6.91
CA ASN A 125 1.33 17.04 -7.85
C ASN A 125 2.64 16.66 -7.15
N GLU A 126 2.98 17.34 -6.04
CA GLU A 126 4.16 17.01 -5.26
C GLU A 126 3.97 15.72 -4.44
N ILE A 127 2.77 15.52 -3.88
CA ILE A 127 2.44 14.30 -3.12
C ILE A 127 2.58 13.06 -4.00
N ILE A 128 2.02 13.09 -5.22
CA ILE A 128 2.09 12.00 -6.19
C ILE A 128 3.49 11.93 -6.82
N GLY A 129 4.09 13.08 -7.15
CA GLY A 129 5.35 13.14 -7.85
C GLY A 129 6.57 12.74 -7.02
N ARG A 130 6.54 12.93 -5.69
CA ARG A 130 7.67 12.59 -4.82
C ARG A 130 8.15 11.15 -4.93
N PRO A 131 7.30 10.11 -4.86
CA PRO A 131 7.76 8.74 -5.05
C PRO A 131 8.36 8.49 -6.43
N ALA A 132 7.74 9.01 -7.50
CA ALA A 132 8.28 8.89 -8.86
C ALA A 132 9.67 9.57 -9.00
N GLN A 133 9.82 10.74 -8.41
CA GLN A 133 11.12 11.44 -8.38
C GLN A 133 12.15 10.68 -7.54
N PHE A 134 11.75 10.23 -6.34
CA PHE A 134 12.66 9.58 -5.39
C PHE A 134 13.13 8.21 -5.87
N TYR A 135 12.20 7.38 -6.37
CA TYR A 135 12.51 6.00 -6.75
C TYR A 135 13.00 5.88 -8.20
N SER A 136 12.36 6.59 -9.14
CA SER A 136 12.64 6.46 -10.58
C SER A 136 13.47 7.63 -11.15
N GLY A 137 13.77 8.66 -10.32
CA GLY A 137 14.59 9.79 -10.74
C GLY A 137 13.91 10.75 -11.72
N LEU A 138 12.59 10.64 -11.93
CA LEU A 138 11.84 11.47 -12.87
C LEU A 138 11.90 12.95 -12.48
N LYS A 139 12.05 13.84 -13.48
CA LYS A 139 12.13 15.30 -13.29
C LYS A 139 11.45 16.03 -14.46
N GLY A 140 11.15 17.33 -14.24
CA GLY A 140 10.64 18.21 -15.30
C GLY A 140 9.40 17.68 -16.03
N PRO A 141 9.36 17.74 -17.36
CA PRO A 141 8.19 17.33 -18.15
C PRO A 141 7.79 15.85 -17.94
N ALA A 142 8.76 14.95 -17.83
CA ALA A 142 8.50 13.52 -17.61
C ALA A 142 7.83 13.25 -16.26
N LEU A 143 8.23 13.97 -15.20
CA LEU A 143 7.57 13.89 -13.90
C LEU A 143 6.13 14.42 -13.98
N LYS A 144 5.93 15.56 -14.67
CA LYS A 144 4.59 16.12 -14.88
C LYS A 144 3.69 15.14 -15.61
N GLN A 145 4.15 14.59 -16.71
CA GLN A 145 3.39 13.58 -17.48
C GLN A 145 3.00 12.40 -16.61
N ARG A 146 3.93 11.87 -15.82
CA ARG A 146 3.65 10.74 -14.92
C ARG A 146 2.60 11.06 -13.86
N VAL A 147 2.62 12.27 -13.31
CA VAL A 147 1.60 12.74 -12.36
C VAL A 147 0.24 12.86 -13.03
N ASP A 148 0.19 13.41 -14.24
CA ASP A 148 -1.05 13.55 -15.02
C ASP A 148 -1.66 12.16 -15.31
N GLU A 149 -0.86 11.20 -15.79
CA GLU A 149 -1.28 9.80 -16.00
C GLU A 149 -1.84 9.14 -14.74
N LEU A 150 -1.22 9.38 -13.58
CA LEU A 150 -1.68 8.83 -12.32
C LEU A 150 -2.97 9.49 -11.82
N LEU A 151 -3.15 10.79 -12.06
CA LEU A 151 -4.40 11.49 -11.78
C LEU A 151 -5.54 10.96 -12.65
N ASP A 152 -5.31 10.78 -13.94
CA ASP A 152 -6.29 10.19 -14.87
C ASP A 152 -6.65 8.76 -14.46
N LEU A 153 -5.67 7.94 -14.09
CA LEU A 153 -5.87 6.55 -13.64
C LEU A 153 -6.82 6.47 -12.43
N ILE A 154 -6.78 7.46 -11.54
CA ILE A 154 -7.66 7.52 -10.37
C ILE A 154 -8.91 8.37 -10.60
N GLU A 155 -9.25 8.67 -11.86
CA GLU A 155 -10.43 9.44 -12.28
C GLU A 155 -10.51 10.86 -11.67
N LEU A 156 -9.37 11.54 -11.58
CA LEU A 156 -9.24 12.93 -11.17
C LEU A 156 -8.60 13.75 -12.30
N ASP A 157 -9.36 14.66 -12.89
CA ASP A 157 -8.92 15.54 -13.98
C ASP A 157 -7.64 16.32 -13.61
N PRO A 158 -6.49 16.09 -14.29
CA PRO A 158 -5.23 16.76 -13.97
C PRO A 158 -5.35 18.29 -14.00
N ALA A 159 -6.12 18.84 -14.94
CA ALA A 159 -6.30 20.29 -15.07
C ALA A 159 -6.90 20.93 -13.81
N LYS A 160 -7.73 20.17 -13.08
CA LYS A 160 -8.41 20.65 -11.87
C LYS A 160 -7.67 20.31 -10.59
N PHE A 161 -7.00 19.14 -10.51
CA PHE A 161 -6.48 18.60 -9.26
C PHE A 161 -4.98 18.78 -9.07
N TYR A 162 -4.20 18.93 -10.15
CA TYR A 162 -2.74 18.99 -10.11
C TYR A 162 -2.18 19.98 -9.08
N ASN A 163 -2.76 21.19 -9.00
CA ASN A 163 -2.27 22.26 -8.13
C ASN A 163 -3.05 22.42 -6.82
N ARG A 164 -4.04 21.58 -6.54
CA ARG A 164 -4.82 21.63 -5.29
C ARG A 164 -4.04 21.13 -4.09
N TYR A 165 -4.56 21.45 -2.91
CA TYR A 165 -4.09 20.96 -1.63
C TYR A 165 -5.07 19.93 -1.06
N PRO A 166 -4.63 18.98 -0.20
CA PRO A 166 -5.51 17.98 0.41
C PRO A 166 -6.76 18.53 1.11
N PRO A 167 -6.73 19.67 1.83
CA PRO A 167 -7.94 20.23 2.45
C PRO A 167 -9.06 20.60 1.48
N GLU A 168 -8.75 20.79 0.20
CA GLU A 168 -9.72 21.13 -0.84
C GLU A 168 -10.42 19.89 -1.43
N LEU A 169 -10.08 18.68 -0.93
CA LEU A 169 -10.56 17.41 -1.46
C LEU A 169 -11.56 16.75 -0.51
N SER A 170 -12.52 16.01 -1.09
CA SER A 170 -13.35 15.08 -0.34
C SER A 170 -12.56 13.88 0.18
N GLY A 171 -13.07 13.15 1.20
CA GLY A 171 -12.43 11.97 1.75
C GLY A 171 -12.10 10.90 0.68
N GLY A 172 -13.05 10.60 -0.22
CA GLY A 172 -12.83 9.66 -1.31
C GLY A 172 -11.78 10.14 -2.35
N GLN A 173 -11.68 11.46 -2.60
CA GLN A 173 -10.63 12.02 -3.44
C GLN A 173 -9.26 11.90 -2.78
N LYS A 174 -9.15 12.16 -1.48
CA LYS A 174 -7.91 11.98 -0.70
C LYS A 174 -7.45 10.51 -0.72
N GLN A 175 -8.39 9.58 -0.59
CA GLN A 175 -8.10 8.15 -0.65
C GLN A 175 -7.53 7.75 -2.01
N ARG A 176 -8.14 8.23 -3.11
CA ARG A 176 -7.63 8.03 -4.47
C ARG A 176 -6.23 8.63 -4.67
N ILE A 177 -5.95 9.82 -4.13
CA ILE A 177 -4.60 10.40 -4.13
C ILE A 177 -3.60 9.52 -3.37
N GLY A 178 -4.01 8.91 -2.24
CA GLY A 178 -3.19 7.95 -1.51
C GLY A 178 -2.81 6.73 -2.37
N ILE A 179 -3.76 6.22 -3.17
CA ILE A 179 -3.53 5.15 -4.14
C ILE A 179 -2.54 5.60 -5.22
N ALA A 180 -2.76 6.74 -5.86
CA ALA A 180 -1.86 7.29 -6.88
C ALA A 180 -0.43 7.48 -6.36
N ARG A 181 -0.28 7.97 -5.12
CA ARG A 181 1.02 8.11 -4.46
C ARG A 181 1.75 6.77 -4.32
N ALA A 182 1.04 5.70 -3.93
CA ALA A 182 1.63 4.37 -3.83
C ALA A 182 2.03 3.83 -5.21
N LEU A 183 1.17 4.00 -6.22
CA LEU A 183 1.42 3.57 -7.60
C LEU A 183 2.57 4.35 -8.26
N ALA A 184 2.84 5.58 -7.84
CA ALA A 184 3.94 6.40 -8.35
C ALA A 184 5.33 5.80 -8.09
N ALA A 185 5.44 4.91 -7.10
CA ALA A 185 6.67 4.14 -6.84
C ALA A 185 6.83 2.93 -7.77
N GLU A 186 5.82 2.57 -8.56
CA GLU A 186 5.77 1.35 -9.38
C GLU A 186 6.12 0.09 -8.57
N PRO A 187 5.39 -0.18 -7.47
CA PRO A 187 5.68 -1.30 -6.60
C PRO A 187 5.22 -2.63 -7.19
N ASN A 188 5.89 -3.72 -6.80
CA ASN A 188 5.41 -5.07 -7.09
C ASN A 188 4.36 -5.56 -6.09
N PHE A 189 4.26 -4.90 -4.92
CA PHE A 189 3.37 -5.29 -3.84
C PHE A 189 2.75 -4.06 -3.16
N ILE A 190 1.44 -4.07 -3.01
CA ILE A 190 0.69 -3.01 -2.32
C ILE A 190 -0.05 -3.62 -1.14
N ILE A 191 0.09 -2.99 0.02
CA ILE A 191 -0.66 -3.31 1.22
C ILE A 191 -1.75 -2.25 1.40
N CYS A 192 -3.00 -2.69 1.50
CA CYS A 192 -4.14 -1.83 1.79
C CYS A 192 -4.59 -2.07 3.23
N ASP A 193 -4.46 -1.06 4.09
CA ASP A 193 -4.90 -1.14 5.48
C ASP A 193 -6.30 -0.49 5.55
N GLU A 194 -7.36 -1.31 5.42
CA GLU A 194 -8.79 -0.93 5.42
C GLU A 194 -9.14 0.19 4.40
N VAL A 195 -8.84 -0.02 3.12
CA VAL A 195 -9.09 0.92 2.01
C VAL A 195 -10.43 0.65 1.34
#